data_7d7ce4704f43ccbba226ef2400559ea9
#
_entry.id   7d7ce4704f43ccbba226ef2400559ea9
#
_cell.length_a   1.000
_cell.length_b   1.000
_cell.length_c   1.000
_cell.angle_alpha   90.00
_cell.angle_beta   90.00
_cell.angle_gamma   90.00
#
_symmetry.space_group_name_H-M   'P 1'
#
loop_
_entity.id
_entity.type
_entity.pdbx_description
1 polymer ?
#
loop_
_entity_poly.entity_id
_entity_poly.type
_entity_poly.pdbx_seq_one_letter_code
_entity_poly.pdbx_strand_id
1 'polypeptide(L)'
;MLAKVGGYDEKLTACEDWDLDRRLLAEGARTLITRGDLYHHEEELTFRKLMAKKKYYSGTVDAYRRKWPADAIVRKQFSPWYRFVGVFVEKGKWKKVLGHPLLFLGVLFERFSVGLVYLLNRGK
;
A
#
# COMPACT_ATOMS: atom_id res chain seq x y z
N MET A 1 -3.59 -6.99 23.28
CA MET A 1 -2.53 -7.02 22.23
C MET A 1 -2.28 -5.63 21.66
N LEU A 2 -3.30 -4.87 21.20
CA LEU A 2 -3.12 -3.53 20.65
C LEU A 2 -2.41 -2.55 21.63
N ALA A 3 -2.83 -2.53 22.90
CA ALA A 3 -2.18 -1.72 23.93
C ALA A 3 -0.72 -2.13 24.17
N LYS A 4 -0.37 -3.42 24.03
CA LYS A 4 1.00 -3.94 24.19
C LYS A 4 1.96 -3.39 23.13
N VAL A 5 1.48 -3.21 21.90
CA VAL A 5 2.30 -2.67 20.80
C VAL A 5 2.24 -1.13 20.72
N GLY A 6 1.52 -0.45 21.61
CA GLY A 6 1.46 1.00 21.69
C GLY A 6 0.56 1.69 20.64
N GLY A 7 -0.34 0.94 19.99
CA GLY A 7 -1.25 1.51 18.99
C GLY A 7 -0.58 1.93 17.68
N TYR A 8 -1.14 2.92 16.99
CA TYR A 8 -0.57 3.49 15.77
C TYR A 8 0.67 4.35 16.06
N ASP A 9 1.64 4.34 15.16
CA ASP A 9 2.80 5.23 15.24
C ASP A 9 2.42 6.61 14.66
N GLU A 10 2.22 7.60 15.53
CA GLU A 10 1.79 8.95 15.16
C GLU A 10 2.79 9.71 14.27
N LYS A 11 4.03 9.23 14.16
CA LYS A 11 5.06 9.78 13.27
C LYS A 11 4.88 9.34 11.82
N LEU A 12 4.02 8.35 11.58
CA LEU A 12 3.71 7.84 10.25
C LEU A 12 2.36 8.39 9.80
N THR A 13 2.34 9.28 8.82
CA THR A 13 1.11 9.75 8.16
C THR A 13 0.68 8.85 7.00
N ALA A 14 1.49 7.86 6.66
CA ALA A 14 1.19 6.78 5.72
C ALA A 14 1.89 5.50 6.17
N CYS A 15 1.32 4.35 5.80
CA CYS A 15 1.80 3.03 6.19
C CYS A 15 1.71 2.75 7.70
N GLU A 16 0.96 3.54 8.46
CA GLU A 16 0.71 3.36 9.89
C GLU A 16 -0.03 2.05 10.19
N ASP A 17 -0.95 1.66 9.31
CA ASP A 17 -1.67 0.39 9.34
C ASP A 17 -0.73 -0.80 9.03
N TRP A 18 0.17 -0.65 8.07
CA TRP A 18 1.17 -1.68 7.76
C TRP A 18 2.20 -1.83 8.88
N ASP A 19 2.62 -0.72 9.48
CA ASP A 19 3.52 -0.73 10.63
C ASP A 19 2.88 -1.44 11.84
N LEU A 20 1.64 -1.10 12.12
CA LEU A 20 0.88 -1.75 13.19
C LEU A 20 0.73 -3.25 12.95
N ASP A 21 0.39 -3.67 11.71
CA ASP A 21 0.30 -5.08 11.32
C ASP A 21 1.64 -5.80 11.55
N ARG A 22 2.78 -5.19 11.18
CA ARG A 22 4.11 -5.79 11.42
C ARG A 22 4.39 -5.97 12.91
N ARG A 23 4.08 -4.98 13.74
CA ARG A 23 4.27 -5.07 15.19
C ARG A 23 3.37 -6.10 15.85
N LEU A 24 2.13 -6.19 15.42
CA LEU A 24 1.17 -7.20 15.89
C LEU A 24 1.62 -8.62 15.52
N LEU A 25 2.07 -8.84 14.28
CA LEU A 25 2.58 -10.13 13.82
C LEU A 25 3.85 -10.55 14.58
N ALA A 26 4.74 -9.61 14.88
CA ALA A 26 5.94 -9.88 15.70
C ALA A 26 5.57 -10.34 17.12
N GLU A 27 4.43 -9.88 17.67
CA GLU A 27 3.88 -10.31 18.95
C GLU A 27 3.02 -11.60 18.86
N GLY A 28 3.01 -12.27 17.72
CA GLY A 28 2.30 -13.53 17.52
C GLY A 28 0.82 -13.40 17.13
N ALA A 29 0.37 -12.20 16.71
CA ALA A 29 -0.97 -12.05 16.15
C ALA A 29 -1.11 -12.84 14.84
N ARG A 30 -2.33 -13.25 14.54
CA ARG A 30 -2.66 -13.91 13.26
C ARG A 30 -3.59 -13.01 12.45
N THR A 31 -3.26 -12.82 11.19
CA THR A 31 -4.16 -12.16 10.25
C THR A 31 -5.23 -13.14 9.79
N LEU A 32 -6.49 -12.77 9.95
CA LEU A 32 -7.63 -13.53 9.45
C LEU A 32 -8.28 -12.78 8.29
N ILE A 33 -8.68 -13.53 7.27
CA ILE A 33 -9.48 -12.98 6.17
C ILE A 33 -10.94 -13.22 6.53
N THR A 34 -11.70 -12.15 6.70
CA THR A 34 -13.14 -12.23 6.92
C THR A 34 -13.84 -12.70 5.65
N ARG A 35 -14.90 -13.51 5.82
CA ARG A 35 -15.81 -13.85 4.73
C ARG A 35 -16.87 -12.75 4.65
N GLY A 36 -17.07 -12.19 3.47
CA GLY A 36 -18.05 -11.15 3.20
C GLY A 36 -17.46 -9.99 2.41
N ASP A 37 -18.34 -9.18 1.86
CA ASP A 37 -17.96 -8.00 1.10
C ASP A 37 -17.82 -6.80 2.03
N LEU A 38 -16.70 -6.11 1.95
CA LEU A 38 -16.47 -4.86 2.65
C LEU A 38 -16.62 -3.72 1.63
N TYR A 39 -17.61 -2.86 1.85
CA TYR A 39 -17.80 -1.68 1.01
C TYR A 39 -17.11 -0.48 1.65
N HIS A 40 -16.15 0.08 0.96
CA HIS A 40 -15.50 1.33 1.36
C HIS A 40 -16.13 2.47 0.58
N HIS A 41 -16.92 3.32 1.25
CA HIS A 41 -17.47 4.54 0.66
C HIS A 41 -16.35 5.59 0.58
N GLU A 42 -15.79 5.79 -0.59
CA GLU A 42 -14.97 6.97 -0.88
C GLU A 42 -15.85 7.97 -1.66
N GLU A 43 -16.03 9.17 -1.09
CA GLU A 43 -16.65 10.27 -1.80
C GLU A 43 -15.82 10.66 -3.01
N GLU A 44 -16.48 10.94 -4.14
CA GLU A 44 -15.96 11.35 -5.46
C GLU A 44 -14.45 11.65 -5.53
N LEU A 45 -13.64 10.62 -5.67
CA LEU A 45 -12.19 10.75 -5.74
C LEU A 45 -11.76 11.11 -7.16
N THR A 46 -11.65 12.39 -7.47
CA THR A 46 -11.07 12.82 -8.74
C THR A 46 -9.58 12.45 -8.82
N PHE A 47 -9.06 12.25 -10.03
CA PHE A 47 -7.63 11.96 -10.23
C PHE A 47 -6.71 12.99 -9.56
N ARG A 48 -7.07 14.28 -9.61
CA ARG A 48 -6.34 15.36 -8.94
C ARG A 48 -6.31 15.19 -7.42
N LYS A 49 -7.47 14.91 -6.80
CA LYS A 49 -7.55 14.63 -5.35
C LYS A 49 -6.72 13.41 -4.98
N LEU A 50 -6.77 12.35 -5.81
CA LEU A 50 -5.98 11.15 -5.61
C LEU A 50 -4.47 11.47 -5.62
N MET A 51 -3.98 12.20 -6.61
CA MET A 51 -2.56 12.57 -6.71
C MET A 51 -2.13 13.47 -5.54
N ALA A 52 -2.94 14.42 -5.10
CA ALA A 52 -2.67 15.23 -3.91
C ALA A 52 -2.57 14.38 -2.63
N LYS A 53 -3.50 13.42 -2.44
CA LYS A 53 -3.47 12.45 -1.34
C LYS A 53 -2.18 11.60 -1.37
N LYS A 54 -1.79 11.10 -2.56
CA LYS A 54 -0.56 10.30 -2.71
C LYS A 54 0.69 11.13 -2.45
N LYS A 55 0.72 12.40 -2.88
CA LYS A 55 1.82 13.33 -2.56
C LYS A 55 1.96 13.54 -1.05
N TYR A 56 0.87 13.80 -0.35
CA TYR A 56 0.86 13.97 1.11
C TYR A 56 1.44 12.72 1.81
N TYR A 57 0.98 11.54 1.44
CA TYR A 57 1.44 10.30 2.05
C TYR A 57 2.87 9.91 1.67
N SER A 58 3.40 10.39 0.54
CA SER A 58 4.76 10.03 0.10
C SER A 58 5.86 10.44 1.08
N GLY A 59 5.62 11.48 1.89
CA GLY A 59 6.60 12.02 2.84
C GLY A 59 7.05 11.05 3.93
N THR A 60 6.19 10.11 4.35
CA THR A 60 6.51 9.17 5.43
C THR A 60 6.83 7.74 4.98
N VAL A 61 6.69 7.45 3.69
CA VAL A 61 6.99 6.12 3.14
C VAL A 61 8.45 5.72 3.40
N ASP A 62 9.39 6.64 3.26
CA ASP A 62 10.81 6.36 3.52
C ASP A 62 11.08 6.15 5.02
N ALA A 63 10.34 6.81 5.92
CA ALA A 63 10.41 6.56 7.36
C ALA A 63 9.98 5.14 7.70
N TYR A 64 8.86 4.67 7.14
CA TYR A 64 8.41 3.30 7.30
C TYR A 64 9.43 2.28 6.75
N ARG A 65 10.00 2.52 5.56
CA ARG A 65 11.02 1.63 4.99
C ARG A 65 12.29 1.56 5.84
N ARG A 66 12.71 2.68 6.43
CA ARG A 66 13.88 2.71 7.35
C ARG A 66 13.59 1.97 8.65
N LYS A 67 12.36 1.99 9.12
CA LYS A 67 11.94 1.26 10.34
C LYS A 67 12.04 -0.26 10.16
N TRP A 68 11.81 -0.77 8.93
CA TRP A 68 11.77 -2.19 8.61
C TRP A 68 12.76 -2.59 7.48
N PRO A 69 14.07 -2.34 7.59
CA PRO A 69 15.01 -2.48 6.48
C PRO A 69 15.23 -3.94 6.03
N ALA A 70 15.14 -4.89 6.95
CA ALA A 70 15.35 -6.31 6.70
C ALA A 70 14.06 -7.09 6.44
N ASP A 71 12.90 -6.49 6.59
CA ASP A 71 11.60 -7.17 6.42
C ASP A 71 11.35 -7.50 4.95
N ALA A 72 11.19 -8.79 4.65
CA ALA A 72 10.97 -9.29 3.29
C ALA A 72 9.64 -8.82 2.71
N ILE A 73 8.60 -8.63 3.55
CA ILE A 73 7.29 -8.17 3.12
C ILE A 73 7.36 -6.70 2.75
N VAL A 74 8.03 -5.88 3.56
CA VAL A 74 8.26 -4.46 3.26
C VAL A 74 9.04 -4.30 1.96
N ARG A 75 10.12 -5.06 1.77
CA ARG A 75 10.86 -5.06 0.49
C ARG A 75 9.98 -5.45 -0.69
N LYS A 76 9.13 -6.48 -0.53
CA LYS A 76 8.18 -6.90 -1.56
C LYS A 76 7.17 -5.80 -1.88
N GLN A 77 6.58 -5.15 -0.86
CA GLN A 77 5.58 -4.07 -1.02
C GLN A 77 6.11 -2.91 -1.87
N PHE A 78 7.39 -2.58 -1.74
CA PHE A 78 8.02 -1.46 -2.47
C PHE A 78 8.81 -1.88 -3.71
N SER A 79 8.84 -3.16 -4.03
CA SER A 79 9.46 -3.64 -5.28
C SER A 79 8.67 -3.17 -6.50
N PRO A 80 9.29 -2.45 -7.45
CA PRO A 80 8.61 -2.06 -8.70
C PRO A 80 8.08 -3.28 -9.45
N TRP A 81 8.87 -4.36 -9.54
CA TRP A 81 8.45 -5.59 -10.19
C TRP A 81 7.18 -6.17 -9.56
N TYR A 82 7.12 -6.25 -8.23
CA TYR A 82 5.93 -6.74 -7.56
C TYR A 82 4.73 -5.84 -7.79
N ARG A 83 4.91 -4.52 -7.76
CA ARG A 83 3.82 -3.55 -7.91
C ARG A 83 3.24 -3.52 -9.34
N PHE A 84 4.06 -3.73 -10.35
CA PHE A 84 3.63 -3.65 -11.76
C PHE A 84 3.26 -5.01 -12.37
N VAL A 85 3.79 -6.11 -11.84
CA VAL A 85 3.55 -7.47 -12.36
C VAL A 85 3.07 -8.41 -11.27
N GLY A 86 3.83 -8.60 -10.21
CA GLY A 86 3.60 -9.63 -9.19
C GLY A 86 2.21 -9.57 -8.56
N VAL A 87 1.72 -8.38 -8.23
CA VAL A 87 0.41 -8.18 -7.62
C VAL A 87 -0.76 -8.63 -8.51
N PHE A 88 -0.58 -8.60 -9.84
CA PHE A 88 -1.61 -9.00 -10.80
C PHE A 88 -1.58 -10.50 -11.10
N VAL A 89 -0.45 -11.15 -10.89
CA VAL A 89 -0.28 -12.61 -11.11
C VAL A 89 -0.62 -13.39 -9.85
N GLU A 90 -0.31 -12.83 -8.68
CA GLU A 90 -0.50 -13.48 -7.39
C GLU A 90 -1.96 -13.90 -7.15
N LYS A 91 -2.14 -15.10 -6.60
CA LYS A 91 -3.47 -15.66 -6.25
C LYS A 91 -4.46 -15.72 -7.42
N GLY A 92 -3.98 -15.86 -8.65
CA GLY A 92 -4.84 -16.00 -9.84
C GLY A 92 -5.54 -14.71 -10.30
N LYS A 93 -5.12 -13.53 -9.80
CA LYS A 93 -5.70 -12.23 -10.18
C LYS A 93 -5.58 -11.91 -11.67
N TRP A 94 -4.62 -12.53 -12.38
CA TRP A 94 -4.46 -12.38 -13.83
C TRP A 94 -5.74 -12.69 -14.62
N LYS A 95 -6.61 -13.60 -14.10
CA LYS A 95 -7.91 -13.89 -14.73
C LYS A 95 -8.82 -12.67 -14.78
N LYS A 96 -8.82 -11.85 -13.72
CA LYS A 96 -9.58 -10.59 -13.67
C LYS A 96 -8.98 -9.54 -14.61
N VAL A 97 -7.66 -9.52 -14.73
CA VAL A 97 -6.95 -8.63 -15.67
C VAL A 97 -7.35 -8.92 -17.11
N LEU A 98 -7.38 -10.19 -17.51
CA LEU A 98 -7.81 -10.60 -18.85
C LEU A 98 -9.29 -10.27 -19.12
N GLY A 99 -10.15 -10.34 -18.10
CA GLY A 99 -11.57 -9.97 -18.23
C GLY A 99 -11.83 -8.47 -18.39
N HIS A 100 -10.88 -7.62 -17.98
CA HIS A 100 -11.05 -6.15 -17.95
C HIS A 100 -9.80 -5.40 -18.42
N PRO A 101 -9.38 -5.55 -19.69
CA PRO A 101 -8.10 -5.00 -20.18
C PRO A 101 -8.02 -3.47 -20.10
N LEU A 102 -9.11 -2.76 -20.38
CA LEU A 102 -9.13 -1.29 -20.29
C LEU A 102 -8.98 -0.79 -18.86
N LEU A 103 -9.64 -1.44 -17.90
CA LEU A 103 -9.47 -1.12 -16.47
C LEU A 103 -8.04 -1.40 -16.01
N PHE A 104 -7.42 -2.46 -16.52
CA PHE A 104 -6.04 -2.77 -16.23
C PHE A 104 -5.08 -1.67 -16.72
N LEU A 105 -5.27 -1.16 -17.93
CA LEU A 105 -4.49 -0.03 -18.43
C LEU A 105 -4.66 1.22 -17.56
N GLY A 106 -5.89 1.51 -17.12
CA GLY A 106 -6.16 2.60 -16.17
C GLY A 106 -5.40 2.42 -14.84
N VAL A 107 -5.38 1.21 -14.30
CA VAL A 107 -4.63 0.90 -13.06
C VAL A 107 -3.11 1.03 -13.27
N LEU A 108 -2.58 0.63 -14.42
CA LEU A 108 -1.16 0.82 -14.73
C LEU A 108 -0.81 2.31 -14.85
N PHE A 109 -1.65 3.10 -15.50
CA PHE A 109 -1.48 4.54 -15.59
C PHE A 109 -1.49 5.21 -14.22
N GLU A 110 -2.46 4.87 -13.36
CA GLU A 110 -2.50 5.34 -11.97
C GLU A 110 -1.21 5.00 -11.22
N ARG A 111 -0.77 3.76 -11.28
CA ARG A 111 0.45 3.30 -10.60
C ARG A 111 1.71 4.02 -11.07
N PHE A 112 1.81 4.24 -12.38
CA PHE A 112 2.92 5.01 -12.96
C PHE A 112 2.89 6.45 -12.44
N SER A 113 1.72 7.10 -12.47
CA SER A 113 1.54 8.47 -11.97
C SER A 113 1.89 8.59 -10.49
N VAL A 114 1.45 7.64 -9.66
CA VAL A 114 1.81 7.58 -8.22
C VAL A 114 3.31 7.37 -8.04
N GLY A 115 3.92 6.51 -8.83
CA GLY A 115 5.38 6.29 -8.82
C GLY A 115 6.16 7.56 -9.13
N LEU A 116 5.71 8.32 -10.14
CA LEU A 116 6.30 9.60 -10.51
C LEU A 116 6.17 10.64 -9.39
N VAL A 117 4.97 10.76 -8.80
CA VAL A 117 4.75 11.65 -7.64
C VAL A 117 5.69 11.30 -6.50
N TYR A 118 5.87 10.01 -6.20
CA TYR A 118 6.79 9.56 -5.16
C TYR A 118 8.25 9.94 -5.48
N LEU A 119 8.71 9.70 -6.72
CA LEU A 119 10.08 10.02 -7.13
C LEU A 119 10.36 11.53 -7.07
N LEU A 120 9.41 12.36 -7.50
CA LEU A 120 9.55 13.84 -7.48
C LEU A 120 9.52 14.44 -6.06
N ASN A 121 8.95 13.73 -5.09
CA ASN A 121 8.86 14.22 -3.70
C ASN A 121 9.84 13.50 -2.75
N ARG A 122 10.63 12.57 -3.26
CA ARG A 122 11.65 11.86 -2.48
C ARG A 122 12.77 12.83 -2.09
N GLY A 123 13.00 12.97 -0.79
CA GLY A 123 14.09 13.82 -0.28
C GLY A 123 13.71 15.27 0.02
N LYS A 124 12.40 15.62 -0.02
CA LYS A 124 11.93 16.93 0.46
C LYS A 124 11.50 16.87 1.92
#